data_947b501c4471993ae3578fd08f063935
#
_entry.id   947b501c4471993ae3578fd08f063935
#
_cell.length_a   1.000
_cell.length_b   1.000
_cell.length_c   1.000
_cell.angle_alpha   90.00
_cell.angle_beta   90.00
_cell.angle_gamma   90.00
#
_symmetry.space_group_name_H-M   'P 1'
#
loop_
_entity.id
_entity.type
_entity.pdbx_description
1 polymer ?
#
loop_
_entity_poly.entity_id
_entity_poly.type
_entity_poly.pdbx_seq_one_letter_code
_entity_poly.pdbx_strand_id
1 'polypeptide(L)'
;MAERRVPRIRFKGFEEDWEQCKLGEIVERVTRKNENMESTLALTISAQYGLINQEEFFDKRIASKNIEGYFLIRKGEFAYNKSTSMDAPWGAVKRLDRYGRGVLSTLYILFRILNEQQVDSEYLVSYYCTDLWHTEVQKIAAEGARNHGLLNIAPNDFFEMNLAAPKE
;
A
#
# COMPACT_ATOMS: atom_id res chain seq x y z
N MET A 1 17.24 13.89 -19.07
CA MET A 1 16.44 12.99 -19.92
C MET A 1 15.83 11.92 -19.04
N ALA A 2 14.51 11.79 -19.07
CA ALA A 2 13.86 10.67 -18.40
C ALA A 2 14.30 9.37 -19.07
N GLU A 3 14.79 8.43 -18.28
CA GLU A 3 15.21 7.12 -18.73
C GLU A 3 13.99 6.35 -19.22
N ARG A 4 13.89 6.11 -20.52
CA ARG A 4 12.79 5.31 -21.09
C ARG A 4 12.92 3.87 -20.60
N ARG A 5 12.02 3.43 -19.74
CA ARG A 5 11.96 2.06 -19.27
C ARG A 5 11.01 1.26 -20.15
N VAL A 6 11.58 0.56 -21.12
CA VAL A 6 10.85 -0.35 -21.99
C VAL A 6 10.74 -1.71 -21.29
N PRO A 7 9.53 -2.17 -20.90
CA PRO A 7 9.38 -3.50 -20.34
C PRO A 7 9.78 -4.57 -21.37
N ARG A 8 10.45 -5.62 -20.90
CA ARG A 8 10.90 -6.73 -21.75
C ARG A 8 9.76 -7.59 -22.27
N ILE A 9 8.65 -7.63 -21.57
CA ILE A 9 7.45 -8.41 -21.91
C ILE A 9 6.31 -7.41 -22.02
N ARG A 10 5.60 -7.45 -23.15
CA ARG A 10 4.44 -6.58 -23.44
C ARG A 10 3.29 -7.44 -23.94
N PHE A 11 2.08 -7.06 -23.59
CA PHE A 11 0.90 -7.57 -24.26
C PHE A 11 0.81 -6.95 -25.66
N LYS A 12 0.32 -7.74 -26.62
CA LYS A 12 0.11 -7.26 -28.00
C LYS A 12 -0.84 -6.06 -28.00
N GLY A 13 -0.39 -4.93 -28.58
CA GLY A 13 -1.16 -3.69 -28.61
C GLY A 13 -0.70 -2.62 -27.62
N PHE A 14 0.21 -2.94 -26.70
CA PHE A 14 0.81 -1.97 -25.77
C PHE A 14 2.25 -1.67 -26.22
N GLU A 15 2.41 -0.65 -27.07
CA GLU A 15 3.71 -0.31 -27.70
C GLU A 15 4.39 0.89 -27.03
N GLU A 16 3.67 1.65 -26.19
CA GLU A 16 4.19 2.88 -25.60
C GLU A 16 5.15 2.60 -24.42
N ASP A 17 6.10 3.52 -24.25
CA ASP A 17 7.06 3.47 -23.14
C ASP A 17 6.36 3.81 -21.82
N TRP A 18 6.77 3.15 -20.74
CA TRP A 18 6.32 3.51 -19.41
C TRP A 18 6.93 4.84 -18.98
N GLU A 19 6.12 5.68 -18.40
CA GLU A 19 6.59 6.96 -17.84
C GLU A 19 6.94 6.81 -16.35
N GLN A 20 7.99 7.49 -15.95
CA GLN A 20 8.29 7.65 -14.54
C GLN A 20 7.39 8.76 -13.99
N CYS A 21 6.62 8.43 -12.96
CA CYS A 21 5.76 9.38 -12.23
C CYS A 21 5.93 9.22 -10.73
N LYS A 22 5.40 10.16 -9.97
CA LYS A 22 5.29 10.03 -8.52
C LYS A 22 4.03 9.24 -8.17
N LEU A 23 4.09 8.47 -7.09
CA LEU A 23 2.93 7.72 -6.62
C LEU A 23 1.71 8.62 -6.41
N GLY A 24 1.89 9.79 -5.80
CA GLY A 24 0.81 10.76 -5.56
C GLY A 24 0.16 11.37 -6.81
N GLU A 25 0.74 11.16 -8.01
CA GLU A 25 0.13 11.58 -9.28
C GLU A 25 -0.95 10.60 -9.76
N ILE A 26 -0.87 9.34 -9.32
CA ILE A 26 -1.78 8.26 -9.74
C ILE A 26 -2.68 7.74 -8.62
N VAL A 27 -2.38 8.06 -7.36
CA VAL A 27 -3.18 7.66 -6.20
C VAL A 27 -3.47 8.84 -5.30
N GLU A 28 -4.50 8.71 -4.46
CA GLU A 28 -4.75 9.64 -3.37
C GLU A 28 -4.78 8.93 -2.02
N ARG A 29 -4.37 9.63 -0.99
CA ARG A 29 -4.40 9.13 0.38
C ARG A 29 -5.83 8.99 0.88
N VAL A 30 -6.12 7.86 1.55
CA VAL A 30 -7.36 7.63 2.27
C VAL A 30 -7.14 7.83 3.76
N THR A 31 -7.86 8.77 4.35
CA THR A 31 -7.84 9.06 5.80
C THR A 31 -9.22 8.93 6.44
N ARG A 32 -10.14 8.26 5.76
CA ARG A 32 -11.49 8.00 6.23
C ARG A 32 -11.46 7.27 7.56
N LYS A 33 -12.10 7.84 8.57
CA LYS A 33 -12.23 7.21 9.89
C LYS A 33 -13.45 6.26 9.93
N ASN A 34 -13.37 5.30 10.83
CA ASN A 34 -14.46 4.36 11.11
C ASN A 34 -15.53 5.01 11.99
N GLU A 35 -15.98 6.20 11.59
CA GLU A 35 -17.05 6.92 12.29
C GLU A 35 -18.33 6.09 12.29
N ASN A 36 -19.09 6.17 13.40
CA ASN A 36 -20.31 5.38 13.59
C ASN A 36 -20.11 3.85 13.52
N MET A 37 -18.88 3.37 13.71
CA MET A 37 -18.60 1.93 13.71
C MET A 37 -19.07 1.21 12.44
N GLU A 38 -18.85 1.79 11.27
CA GLU A 38 -19.23 1.20 9.97
C GLU A 38 -18.68 -0.21 9.76
N SER A 39 -17.54 -0.54 10.38
CA SER A 39 -16.97 -1.87 10.40
C SER A 39 -16.40 -2.21 11.77
N THR A 40 -16.56 -3.44 12.18
CA THR A 40 -15.93 -4.02 13.37
C THR A 40 -14.82 -5.01 13.01
N LEU A 41 -14.58 -5.22 11.71
CA LEU A 41 -13.58 -6.14 11.20
C LEU A 41 -12.19 -5.50 11.26
N ALA A 42 -11.43 -5.81 12.30
CA ALA A 42 -10.04 -5.40 12.40
C ALA A 42 -9.15 -6.23 11.47
N LEU A 43 -8.41 -5.55 10.61
CA LEU A 43 -7.52 -6.16 9.64
C LEU A 43 -6.05 -6.00 10.04
N THR A 44 -5.23 -6.88 9.51
CA THR A 44 -3.77 -6.80 9.52
C THR A 44 -3.22 -7.18 8.15
N ILE A 45 -2.01 -6.74 7.83
CA ILE A 45 -1.30 -7.18 6.64
C ILE A 45 -0.41 -8.38 6.97
N SER A 46 -0.66 -9.48 6.27
CA SER A 46 0.26 -10.59 6.13
C SER A 46 1.00 -10.47 4.80
N ALA A 47 2.33 -10.64 4.81
CA ALA A 47 3.12 -10.64 3.57
C ALA A 47 2.63 -11.73 2.60
N GLN A 48 2.23 -12.89 3.13
CA GLN A 48 1.79 -14.04 2.35
C GLN A 48 0.30 -13.98 1.97
N TYR A 49 -0.57 -13.57 2.91
CA TYR A 49 -2.03 -13.69 2.75
C TYR A 49 -2.75 -12.36 2.45
N GLY A 50 -2.02 -11.25 2.42
CA GLY A 50 -2.58 -9.92 2.18
C GLY A 50 -3.30 -9.35 3.41
N LEU A 51 -4.35 -8.58 3.18
CA LEU A 51 -5.20 -8.01 4.22
C LEU A 51 -6.19 -9.09 4.73
N ILE A 52 -6.01 -9.48 5.97
CA ILE A 52 -6.74 -10.58 6.62
C ILE A 52 -7.29 -10.15 7.97
N ASN A 53 -8.29 -10.92 8.45
CA ASN A 53 -8.87 -10.71 9.77
C ASN A 53 -7.81 -10.91 10.86
N GLN A 54 -7.62 -9.87 11.68
CA GLN A 54 -6.61 -9.86 12.73
C GLN A 54 -6.88 -10.94 13.81
N GLU A 55 -8.13 -11.15 14.19
CA GLU A 55 -8.50 -12.13 15.21
C GLU A 55 -8.24 -13.56 14.75
N GLU A 56 -8.54 -13.87 13.48
CA GLU A 56 -8.28 -15.19 12.89
C GLU A 56 -6.78 -15.46 12.77
N PHE A 57 -6.00 -14.45 12.37
CA PHE A 57 -4.57 -14.62 12.15
C PHE A 57 -3.77 -14.81 13.45
N PHE A 58 -4.11 -14.08 14.51
CA PHE A 58 -3.40 -14.13 15.78
C PHE A 58 -4.07 -14.98 16.84
N ASP A 59 -5.22 -15.59 16.54
CA ASP A 59 -6.05 -16.32 17.50
C ASP A 59 -6.38 -15.51 18.77
N LYS A 60 -6.41 -14.19 18.63
CA LYS A 60 -6.76 -13.25 19.69
C LYS A 60 -7.09 -11.88 19.14
N ARG A 61 -7.88 -11.12 19.88
CA ARG A 61 -8.16 -9.73 19.57
C ARG A 61 -6.99 -8.83 19.99
N ILE A 62 -6.29 -8.25 19.00
CA ILE A 62 -5.17 -7.32 19.22
C ILE A 62 -5.62 -5.86 19.05
N ALA A 63 -6.66 -5.61 18.24
CA ALA A 63 -7.17 -4.26 18.03
C ALA A 63 -7.65 -3.63 19.36
N SER A 64 -7.44 -2.32 19.47
CA SER A 64 -8.00 -1.51 20.55
C SER A 64 -9.50 -1.72 20.65
N LYS A 65 -10.07 -1.61 21.88
CA LYS A 65 -11.52 -1.63 22.07
C LYS A 65 -12.22 -0.47 21.35
N ASN A 66 -11.53 0.67 21.20
CA ASN A 66 -12.03 1.82 20.47
C ASN A 66 -11.42 1.88 19.07
N ILE A 67 -12.13 1.33 18.09
CA ILE A 67 -11.75 1.32 16.68
C ILE A 67 -12.42 2.43 15.85
N GLU A 68 -13.20 3.31 16.46
CA GLU A 68 -13.77 4.49 15.75
C GLU A 68 -12.69 5.41 15.20
N GLY A 69 -11.58 5.55 15.94
CA GLY A 69 -10.41 6.32 15.50
C GLY A 69 -9.57 5.65 14.42
N TYR A 70 -9.81 4.38 14.10
CA TYR A 70 -9.09 3.65 13.07
C TYR A 70 -9.49 4.13 11.67
N PHE A 71 -8.64 3.88 10.69
CA PHE A 71 -8.98 4.10 9.29
C PHE A 71 -9.95 3.03 8.80
N LEU A 72 -10.96 3.46 8.06
CA LEU A 72 -11.88 2.59 7.33
C LEU A 72 -11.36 2.38 5.90
N ILE A 73 -10.97 1.15 5.59
CA ILE A 73 -10.56 0.73 4.25
C ILE A 73 -11.73 0.02 3.55
N ARG A 74 -11.87 0.25 2.26
CA ARG A 74 -12.88 -0.39 1.39
C ARG A 74 -12.21 -1.29 0.35
N LYS A 75 -12.96 -2.26 -0.16
CA LYS A 75 -12.49 -3.17 -1.20
C LYS A 75 -11.89 -2.39 -2.39
N GLY A 76 -10.74 -2.85 -2.88
CA GLY A 76 -9.98 -2.21 -3.95
C GLY A 76 -9.00 -1.14 -3.48
N GLU A 77 -9.11 -0.64 -2.26
CA GLU A 77 -8.14 0.28 -1.66
C GLU A 77 -6.90 -0.45 -1.15
N PHE A 78 -5.78 0.26 -1.11
CA PHE A 78 -4.47 -0.26 -0.71
C PHE A 78 -4.09 0.22 0.69
N ALA A 79 -3.27 -0.58 1.37
CA ALA A 79 -2.67 -0.21 2.64
C ALA A 79 -1.19 -0.58 2.66
N TYR A 80 -0.36 0.34 3.16
CA TYR A 80 1.04 0.14 3.46
C TYR A 80 1.24 -0.02 4.96
N ASN A 81 1.87 -1.13 5.35
CA ASN A 81 2.32 -1.37 6.71
C ASN A 81 3.81 -1.07 6.81
N LYS A 82 4.20 -0.10 7.64
CA LYS A 82 5.59 0.29 7.89
C LYS A 82 6.34 -0.67 8.82
N SER A 83 5.67 -1.65 9.39
CA SER A 83 6.31 -2.65 10.26
C SER A 83 7.19 -3.58 9.43
N THR A 84 8.42 -3.78 9.91
CA THR A 84 9.40 -4.63 9.24
C THR A 84 9.42 -6.02 9.83
N SER A 85 9.69 -7.00 8.98
CA SER A 85 9.95 -8.39 9.35
C SER A 85 11.02 -8.97 8.46
N MET A 86 11.44 -10.22 8.70
CA MET A 86 12.40 -10.90 7.82
C MET A 86 11.84 -11.05 6.40
N ASP A 87 10.53 -11.35 6.27
CA ASP A 87 9.86 -11.52 4.98
C ASP A 87 9.44 -10.17 4.35
N ALA A 88 9.43 -9.09 5.12
CA ALA A 88 9.05 -7.76 4.66
C ALA A 88 9.99 -6.69 5.27
N PRO A 89 11.25 -6.63 4.82
CA PRO A 89 12.27 -5.75 5.41
C PRO A 89 11.96 -4.25 5.24
N TRP A 90 11.13 -3.88 4.27
CA TRP A 90 10.69 -2.52 3.99
C TRP A 90 9.19 -2.30 4.21
N GLY A 91 8.55 -3.22 4.93
CA GLY A 91 7.11 -3.26 5.10
C GLY A 91 6.40 -3.98 3.95
N ALA A 92 5.10 -3.83 3.88
CA ALA A 92 4.28 -4.48 2.84
C ALA A 92 3.13 -3.58 2.40
N VAL A 93 2.85 -3.60 1.11
CA VAL A 93 1.68 -2.95 0.50
C VAL A 93 0.75 -4.02 -0.01
N LYS A 94 -0.53 -3.96 0.37
CA LYS A 94 -1.55 -4.93 -0.06
C LYS A 94 -2.86 -4.22 -0.38
N ARG A 95 -3.59 -4.75 -1.36
CA ARG A 95 -4.95 -4.32 -1.70
C ARG A 95 -5.98 -5.12 -0.90
N LEU A 96 -7.07 -4.48 -0.50
CA LEU A 96 -8.19 -5.18 0.15
C LEU A 96 -9.04 -5.89 -0.91
N ASP A 97 -8.92 -7.21 -0.98
CA ASP A 97 -9.64 -8.04 -1.94
C ASP A 97 -10.71 -8.95 -1.27
N ARG A 98 -10.42 -9.46 -0.07
CA ARG A 98 -11.23 -10.49 0.60
C ARG A 98 -12.54 -9.99 1.19
N TYR A 99 -12.55 -8.75 1.67
CA TYR A 99 -13.69 -8.18 2.42
C TYR A 99 -14.18 -6.92 1.74
N GLY A 100 -15.45 -6.58 1.91
CA GLY A 100 -16.02 -5.34 1.37
C GLY A 100 -15.44 -4.10 2.05
N ARG A 101 -15.14 -4.20 3.34
CA ARG A 101 -14.53 -3.15 4.15
C ARG A 101 -13.93 -3.72 5.44
N GLY A 102 -13.10 -2.95 6.09
CA GLY A 102 -12.50 -3.29 7.38
C GLY A 102 -11.83 -2.07 8.00
N VAL A 103 -11.20 -2.24 9.15
CA VAL A 103 -10.50 -1.17 9.84
C VAL A 103 -9.03 -1.50 10.03
N LEU A 104 -8.20 -0.48 9.90
CA LEU A 104 -6.75 -0.54 10.11
C LEU A 104 -6.31 0.57 11.06
N SER A 105 -5.31 0.28 11.88
CA SER A 105 -4.67 1.26 12.74
C SER A 105 -4.19 2.47 11.93
N THR A 106 -4.18 3.64 12.54
CA THR A 106 -3.67 4.90 11.94
C THR A 106 -2.18 4.90 11.64
N LEU A 107 -1.46 3.85 12.04
CA LEU A 107 -0.06 3.63 11.65
C LEU A 107 0.10 3.18 10.19
N TYR A 108 -0.98 2.67 9.58
CA TYR A 108 -1.00 2.31 8.16
C TYR A 108 -1.18 3.55 7.29
N ILE A 109 -0.62 3.51 6.09
CA ILE A 109 -0.88 4.51 5.04
C ILE A 109 -1.84 3.87 4.03
N LEU A 110 -3.05 4.43 3.94
CA LEU A 110 -4.07 3.94 3.01
C LEU A 110 -4.14 4.84 1.79
N PHE A 111 -4.39 4.24 0.64
CA PHE A 111 -4.54 4.98 -0.61
C PHE A 111 -5.42 4.24 -1.62
N ARG A 112 -5.93 4.99 -2.59
CA ARG A 112 -6.71 4.46 -3.72
C ARG A 112 -6.23 5.07 -5.03
N ILE A 113 -6.46 4.38 -6.12
CA ILE A 113 -6.17 4.88 -7.47
C ILE A 113 -7.12 6.02 -7.80
N LEU A 114 -6.59 7.12 -8.35
CA LEU A 114 -7.35 8.29 -8.76
C LEU A 114 -8.23 8.01 -9.98
N ASN A 115 -7.66 7.32 -10.99
CA ASN A 115 -8.35 6.99 -12.21
C ASN A 115 -7.94 5.58 -12.68
N GLU A 116 -8.85 4.62 -12.52
CA GLU A 116 -8.62 3.22 -12.91
C GLU A 116 -8.58 3.01 -14.42
N GLN A 117 -8.99 4.01 -15.21
CA GLN A 117 -8.82 3.97 -16.66
C GLN A 117 -7.37 4.30 -17.08
N GLN A 118 -6.65 5.07 -16.27
CA GLN A 118 -5.24 5.42 -16.52
C GLN A 118 -4.26 4.45 -15.90
N VAL A 119 -4.59 3.90 -14.73
CA VAL A 119 -3.71 2.95 -14.03
C VAL A 119 -4.53 1.77 -13.56
N ASP A 120 -4.24 0.62 -14.10
CA ASP A 120 -4.87 -0.63 -13.69
C ASP A 120 -4.46 -1.00 -12.25
N SER A 121 -5.45 -1.33 -11.43
CA SER A 121 -5.25 -1.77 -10.05
C SER A 121 -4.37 -3.03 -9.95
N GLU A 122 -4.47 -3.95 -10.90
CA GLU A 122 -3.62 -5.16 -10.95
C GLU A 122 -2.15 -4.83 -11.24
N TYR A 123 -1.88 -3.74 -11.96
CA TYR A 123 -0.52 -3.24 -12.12
C TYR A 123 0.12 -2.90 -10.77
N LEU A 124 -0.57 -2.11 -9.93
CA LEU A 124 -0.05 -1.76 -8.61
C LEU A 124 0.09 -2.99 -7.68
N VAL A 125 -0.86 -3.93 -7.73
CA VAL A 125 -0.74 -5.20 -6.99
C VAL A 125 0.54 -5.93 -7.41
N SER A 126 0.80 -6.05 -8.71
CA SER A 126 1.98 -6.72 -9.26
C SER A 126 3.27 -5.96 -8.92
N TYR A 127 3.27 -4.63 -9.04
CA TYR A 127 4.41 -3.78 -8.69
C TYR A 127 4.83 -3.97 -7.22
N TYR A 128 3.89 -3.95 -6.30
CA TYR A 128 4.17 -4.12 -4.87
C TYR A 128 4.45 -5.57 -4.45
N CYS A 129 4.28 -6.54 -5.35
CA CYS A 129 4.78 -7.90 -5.18
C CYS A 129 6.27 -8.05 -5.54
N THR A 130 6.87 -7.06 -6.18
CA THR A 130 8.30 -7.01 -6.51
C THR A 130 9.09 -6.30 -5.40
N ASP A 131 10.40 -6.29 -5.53
CA ASP A 131 11.31 -5.50 -4.67
C ASP A 131 11.70 -4.14 -5.28
N LEU A 132 11.16 -3.79 -6.44
CA LEU A 132 11.49 -2.55 -7.17
C LEU A 132 11.20 -1.28 -6.34
N TRP A 133 10.15 -1.30 -5.54
CA TRP A 133 9.76 -0.18 -4.67
C TRP A 133 10.60 -0.07 -3.39
N HIS A 134 11.36 -1.11 -3.03
CA HIS A 134 12.18 -1.12 -1.82
C HIS A 134 13.27 -0.03 -1.84
N THR A 135 13.88 0.21 -3.00
CA THR A 135 14.87 1.27 -3.18
C THR A 135 14.27 2.65 -2.93
N GLU A 136 13.03 2.89 -3.35
CA GLU A 136 12.35 4.16 -3.11
C GLU A 136 12.02 4.35 -1.62
N VAL A 137 11.53 3.30 -0.95
CA VAL A 137 11.29 3.33 0.50
C VAL A 137 12.60 3.58 1.25
N GLN A 138 13.69 2.95 0.85
CA GLN A 138 15.01 3.14 1.47
C GLN A 138 15.48 4.59 1.41
N LYS A 139 15.22 5.30 0.31
CA LYS A 139 15.58 6.71 0.15
C LYS A 139 14.85 7.63 1.13
N ILE A 140 13.60 7.32 1.46
CA ILE A 140 12.76 8.14 2.33
C ILE A 140 12.76 7.70 3.79
N ALA A 141 13.19 6.48 4.08
CA ALA A 141 13.34 6.02 5.46
C ALA A 141 14.48 6.79 6.12
N ALA A 142 14.21 7.49 7.22
CA ALA A 142 15.21 8.24 7.95
C ALA A 142 16.29 7.30 8.48
N GLU A 143 17.57 7.68 8.31
CA GLU A 143 18.70 6.93 8.85
C GLU A 143 18.54 6.73 10.36
N GLY A 144 18.75 5.49 10.81
CA GLY A 144 18.69 5.12 12.23
C GLY A 144 17.31 5.02 12.85
N ALA A 145 16.24 5.30 12.11
CA ALA A 145 14.88 5.36 12.63
C ALA A 145 14.10 4.05 12.50
N ARG A 146 14.74 2.92 12.72
CA ARG A 146 14.06 1.64 12.98
C ARG A 146 13.74 1.53 14.48
N ASN A 147 12.71 2.21 14.91
CA ASN A 147 12.28 2.12 16.29
C ASN A 147 11.32 0.92 16.43
N HIS A 148 11.78 -0.15 17.12
CA HIS A 148 10.98 -1.35 17.38
C HIS A 148 10.41 -2.06 16.13
N GLY A 149 11.16 -2.08 15.01
CA GLY A 149 10.72 -2.72 13.76
C GLY A 149 9.72 -1.89 12.96
N LEU A 150 9.54 -0.62 13.29
CA LEU A 150 8.70 0.32 12.55
C LEU A 150 9.57 1.33 11.79
N LEU A 151 9.38 1.44 10.48
CA LEU A 151 10.05 2.45 9.66
C LEU A 151 9.49 3.84 9.94
N ASN A 152 10.38 4.83 10.03
CA ASN A 152 9.97 6.23 10.16
C ASN A 152 9.76 6.85 8.78
N ILE A 153 8.56 6.71 8.25
CA ILE A 153 8.16 7.22 6.94
C ILE A 153 6.95 8.12 7.13
N ALA A 154 7.11 9.40 6.78
CA ALA A 154 5.99 10.32 6.72
C ALA A 154 5.06 9.97 5.54
N PRO A 155 3.73 10.05 5.70
CA PRO A 155 2.82 9.75 4.60
C PRO A 155 3.08 10.58 3.35
N ASN A 156 3.39 11.86 3.47
CA ASN A 156 3.69 12.71 2.33
C ASN A 156 4.91 12.22 1.54
N ASP A 157 5.97 11.77 2.23
CA ASP A 157 7.16 11.23 1.58
C ASP A 157 6.87 9.92 0.84
N PHE A 158 5.97 9.10 1.38
CA PHE A 158 5.50 7.87 0.70
C PHE A 158 4.90 8.16 -0.67
N PHE A 159 4.08 9.21 -0.79
CA PHE A 159 3.45 9.59 -2.06
C PHE A 159 4.40 10.33 -3.02
N GLU A 160 5.56 10.79 -2.57
CA GLU A 160 6.63 11.35 -3.43
C GLU A 160 7.53 10.28 -4.06
N MET A 161 7.38 9.00 -3.70
CA MET A 161 8.13 7.91 -4.31
C MET A 161 7.88 7.82 -5.80
N ASN A 162 8.96 7.52 -6.56
CA ASN A 162 8.87 7.34 -8.00
C ASN A 162 8.52 5.88 -8.35
N LEU A 163 7.74 5.72 -9.40
CA LEU A 163 7.50 4.44 -10.03
C LEU A 163 7.36 4.62 -11.54
N ALA A 164 7.57 3.54 -12.29
CA ALA A 164 7.26 3.51 -13.70
C ALA A 164 5.82 3.02 -13.87
N ALA A 165 4.97 3.77 -14.55
CA ALA A 165 3.60 3.39 -14.82
C ALA A 165 3.37 3.27 -16.34
N PRO A 166 2.54 2.30 -16.79
CA PRO A 166 2.12 2.27 -18.18
C PRO A 166 1.35 3.55 -18.51
N LYS A 167 1.58 4.10 -19.69
CA LYS A 167 0.76 5.15 -20.27
C LYS A 167 -0.32 4.50 -21.12
N GLU A 168 -1.56 5.04 -21.09
CA GLU A 168 -2.58 4.64 -22.06
C GLU A 168 -2.19 4.97 -23.49
#